data_3c590ad95770a444d124260cabd845d8
#
_entry.id   3c590ad95770a444d124260cabd845d8
#
_cell.length_a   1.000
_cell.length_b   1.000
_cell.length_c   1.000
_cell.angle_alpha   90.00
_cell.angle_beta   90.00
_cell.angle_gamma   90.00
#
_symmetry.space_group_name_H-M   'P 1'
#
loop_
_entity.id
_entity.type
_entity.pdbx_description
1 polymer ?
#
loop_
_entity_poly.entity_id
_entity_poly.type
_entity_poly.pdbx_seq_one_letter_code
_entity_poly.pdbx_strand_id
1 'polypeptide(L)'
;MMNKLEKAAALDTRTLLDSARELRSCLRTVEAVYRRTLKSLESGSGASLTLKAEEAGRERQELTEALRYFEQCRHHARLSLIAAELEEGRSIGEIGRTWGFSRQLAAKYAKEARGGR
;
A
#
# COMPACT_ATOMS: atom_id res chain seq x y z
N MET A 1 3.16 -16.43 -22.91
CA MET A 1 1.79 -16.28 -22.37
C MET A 1 1.75 -16.54 -20.88
N MET A 2 0.95 -15.77 -20.19
CA MET A 2 0.81 -15.94 -18.73
C MET A 2 -0.02 -17.18 -18.40
N ASN A 3 0.45 -17.96 -17.42
CA ASN A 3 -0.36 -19.03 -16.83
C ASN A 3 -1.39 -18.45 -15.86
N LYS A 4 -2.18 -19.31 -15.23
CA LYS A 4 -3.25 -18.88 -14.32
C LYS A 4 -2.75 -18.07 -13.13
N LEU A 5 -1.62 -18.49 -12.54
CA LEU A 5 -1.04 -17.79 -11.39
C LEU A 5 -0.46 -16.44 -11.79
N GLU A 6 0.17 -16.37 -12.94
CA GLU A 6 0.70 -15.12 -13.44
C GLU A 6 -0.42 -14.13 -13.78
N LYS A 7 -1.55 -14.61 -14.30
CA LYS A 7 -2.70 -13.77 -14.55
C LYS A 7 -3.28 -13.20 -13.25
N ALA A 8 -3.36 -14.02 -12.21
CA ALA A 8 -3.81 -13.57 -10.90
C ALA A 8 -2.86 -12.52 -10.33
N ALA A 9 -1.56 -12.76 -10.44
CA ALA A 9 -0.54 -11.81 -9.99
C ALA A 9 -0.63 -10.49 -10.76
N ALA A 10 -0.85 -10.55 -12.06
CA ALA A 10 -0.99 -9.35 -12.90
C ALA A 10 -2.22 -8.55 -12.48
N LEU A 11 -3.34 -9.22 -12.20
CA LEU A 11 -4.56 -8.55 -11.76
C LEU A 11 -4.35 -7.87 -10.40
N ASP A 12 -3.79 -8.58 -9.43
CA ASP A 12 -3.55 -8.02 -8.10
C ASP A 12 -2.54 -6.89 -8.14
N THR A 13 -1.53 -6.99 -9.00
CA THR A 13 -0.54 -5.93 -9.19
C THR A 13 -1.18 -4.68 -9.80
N ARG A 14 -2.07 -4.86 -10.76
CA ARG A 14 -2.80 -3.74 -11.35
C ARG A 14 -3.67 -3.04 -10.31
N THR A 15 -4.36 -3.80 -9.48
CA THR A 15 -5.16 -3.26 -8.38
C THR A 15 -4.28 -2.49 -7.39
N LEU A 16 -3.10 -3.02 -7.09
CA LEU A 16 -2.13 -2.33 -6.24
C LEU A 16 -1.70 -0.99 -6.84
N LEU A 17 -1.42 -0.97 -8.14
CA LEU A 17 -1.03 0.28 -8.80
C LEU A 17 -2.15 1.33 -8.74
N ASP A 18 -3.40 0.91 -8.92
CA ASP A 18 -4.54 1.82 -8.81
C ASP A 18 -4.67 2.35 -7.38
N SER A 19 -4.49 1.50 -6.38
CA SER A 19 -4.54 1.92 -4.98
C SER A 19 -3.41 2.89 -4.63
N ALA A 20 -2.24 2.70 -5.23
CA ALA A 20 -1.09 3.60 -5.03
C ALA A 20 -1.38 4.98 -5.61
N ARG A 21 -2.02 5.04 -6.76
CA ARG A 21 -2.43 6.33 -7.38
C ARG A 21 -3.41 7.07 -6.50
N GLU A 22 -4.37 6.35 -5.93
CA GLU A 22 -5.36 6.93 -5.03
C GLU A 22 -4.71 7.43 -3.75
N LEU A 23 -3.80 6.65 -3.18
CA LEU A 23 -3.03 7.07 -2.01
C LEU A 23 -2.21 8.33 -2.31
N ARG A 24 -1.59 8.40 -3.47
CA ARG A 24 -0.82 9.56 -3.89
C ARG A 24 -1.71 10.80 -3.98
N SER A 25 -2.93 10.65 -4.50
CA SER A 25 -3.90 11.74 -4.55
C SER A 25 -4.27 12.24 -3.15
N CYS A 26 -4.51 11.31 -2.22
CA CYS A 26 -4.78 11.66 -0.83
C CYS A 26 -3.60 12.39 -0.18
N LEU A 27 -2.38 11.94 -0.46
CA LEU A 27 -1.18 12.57 0.08
C LEU A 27 -1.01 14.01 -0.44
N ARG A 28 -1.39 14.26 -1.69
CA ARG A 28 -1.39 15.62 -2.23
C ARG A 28 -2.36 16.53 -1.47
N THR A 29 -3.51 15.99 -1.09
CA THR A 29 -4.47 16.73 -0.27
C THR A 29 -3.89 17.04 1.10
N VAL A 30 -3.22 16.07 1.72
CA VAL A 30 -2.53 16.27 3.01
C VAL A 30 -1.51 17.41 2.88
N GLU A 31 -0.68 17.34 1.85
CA GLU A 31 0.33 18.38 1.61
C GLU A 31 -0.30 19.76 1.46
N ALA A 32 -1.38 19.85 0.69
CA ALA A 32 -2.07 21.14 0.46
C ALA A 32 -2.63 21.71 1.77
N VAL A 33 -3.29 20.88 2.57
CA VAL A 33 -3.88 21.30 3.84
C VAL A 33 -2.80 21.80 4.80
N TYR A 34 -1.76 21.02 4.97
CA TYR A 34 -0.73 21.36 5.97
C TYR A 34 0.23 22.46 5.48
N ARG A 35 0.45 22.57 4.18
CA ARG A 35 1.20 23.70 3.62
C ARG A 35 0.47 25.02 3.88
N ARG A 36 -0.84 25.04 3.68
CA ARG A 36 -1.69 26.20 3.97
C ARG A 36 -1.67 26.54 5.46
N THR A 37 -1.76 25.51 6.29
CA THR A 37 -1.70 25.66 7.75
C THR A 37 -0.37 26.27 8.19
N LEU A 38 0.72 25.74 7.67
CA LEU A 38 2.06 26.25 7.99
C LEU A 38 2.20 27.71 7.60
N LYS A 39 1.78 28.06 6.39
CA LYS A 39 1.83 29.43 5.89
C LYS A 39 1.04 30.39 6.79
N SER A 40 -0.13 29.98 7.23
CA SER A 40 -0.95 30.82 8.13
C SER A 40 -0.30 30.98 9.50
N LEU A 41 0.28 29.91 10.05
CA LEU A 41 0.98 29.99 11.31
C LEU A 41 2.19 30.92 11.23
N GLU A 42 2.94 30.83 10.15
CA GLU A 42 4.11 31.69 9.94
C GLU A 42 3.72 33.17 9.77
N SER A 43 2.53 33.45 9.28
CA SER A 43 2.04 34.82 9.16
C SER A 43 1.33 35.33 10.42
N GLY A 44 1.35 34.57 11.51
CA GLY A 44 0.83 35.00 12.80
C GLY A 44 -0.63 34.65 13.08
N SER A 45 -1.28 33.88 12.21
CA SER A 45 -2.65 33.43 12.46
C SER A 45 -2.63 32.26 13.45
N GLY A 46 -3.66 32.18 14.30
CA GLY A 46 -3.78 31.07 15.24
C GLY A 46 -4.12 29.75 14.54
N ALA A 47 -3.70 28.65 15.13
CA ALA A 47 -3.94 27.31 14.56
C ALA A 47 -5.42 27.01 14.39
N SER A 48 -6.26 27.47 15.32
CA SER A 48 -7.70 27.20 15.26
C SER A 48 -8.41 27.91 14.11
N LEU A 49 -7.82 28.97 13.57
CA LEU A 49 -8.38 29.68 12.44
C LEU A 49 -7.95 29.08 11.10
N THR A 50 -6.84 28.35 11.09
CA THR A 50 -6.29 27.78 9.86
C THR A 50 -6.73 26.35 9.62
N LEU A 51 -6.92 25.58 10.68
CA LEU A 51 -7.28 24.17 10.59
C LEU A 51 -8.74 23.98 10.99
N LYS A 52 -9.60 23.93 10.01
CA LYS A 52 -11.02 23.69 10.27
C LYS A 52 -11.24 22.23 10.63
N ALA A 53 -11.99 21.97 11.69
CA ALA A 53 -12.23 20.62 12.20
C ALA A 53 -12.78 19.67 11.13
N GLU A 54 -13.72 20.17 10.33
CA GLU A 54 -14.34 19.37 9.26
C GLU A 54 -13.31 18.94 8.21
N GLU A 55 -12.44 19.86 7.82
CA GLU A 55 -11.41 19.61 6.82
C GLU A 55 -10.36 18.64 7.33
N ALA A 56 -9.91 18.84 8.56
CA ALA A 56 -8.92 17.96 9.19
C ALA A 56 -9.48 16.56 9.40
N GLY A 57 -10.74 16.44 9.82
CA GLY A 57 -11.39 15.16 10.02
C GLY A 57 -11.57 14.39 8.73
N ARG A 58 -11.97 15.08 7.67
CA ARG A 58 -12.15 14.45 6.36
C ARG A 58 -10.82 13.98 5.79
N GLU A 59 -9.80 14.81 5.84
CA GLU A 59 -8.46 14.47 5.37
C GLU A 59 -7.93 13.23 6.08
N ARG A 60 -8.05 13.22 7.42
CA ARG A 60 -7.60 12.10 8.24
C ARG A 60 -8.32 10.81 7.88
N GLN A 61 -9.63 10.86 7.72
CA GLN A 61 -10.43 9.68 7.37
C GLN A 61 -10.09 9.14 6.00
N GLU A 62 -10.01 10.02 5.01
CA GLU A 62 -9.68 9.63 3.64
C GLU A 62 -8.29 9.01 3.54
N LEU A 63 -7.32 9.61 4.21
CA LEU A 63 -5.95 9.08 4.22
C LEU A 63 -5.89 7.72 4.92
N THR A 64 -6.55 7.59 6.07
CA THR A 64 -6.56 6.33 6.81
C THR A 64 -7.15 5.20 5.97
N GLU A 65 -8.25 5.48 5.28
CA GLU A 65 -8.87 4.48 4.41
C GLU A 65 -7.99 4.13 3.22
N ALA A 66 -7.38 5.12 2.59
CA ALA A 66 -6.49 4.90 1.46
C ALA A 66 -5.26 4.09 1.86
N LEU A 67 -4.68 4.36 3.03
CA LEU A 67 -3.54 3.59 3.55
C LEU A 67 -3.93 2.15 3.83
N ARG A 68 -5.08 1.92 4.44
CA ARG A 68 -5.56 0.56 4.73
C ARG A 68 -5.79 -0.22 3.45
N TYR A 69 -6.44 0.39 2.48
CA TYR A 69 -6.71 -0.25 1.20
C TYR A 69 -5.42 -0.56 0.46
N PHE A 70 -4.47 0.38 0.42
CA PHE A 70 -3.17 0.17 -0.20
C PHE A 70 -2.43 -1.02 0.45
N GLU A 71 -2.43 -1.11 1.77
CA GLU A 71 -1.77 -2.23 2.46
C GLU A 71 -2.42 -3.57 2.14
N GLN A 72 -3.77 -3.61 2.03
CA GLN A 72 -4.47 -4.82 1.63
C GLN A 72 -4.09 -5.24 0.21
N CYS A 73 -4.06 -4.30 -0.71
CA CYS A 73 -3.68 -4.57 -2.10
C CYS A 73 -2.24 -5.02 -2.20
N ARG A 74 -1.35 -4.39 -1.42
CA ARG A 74 0.06 -4.76 -1.38
C ARG A 74 0.24 -6.19 -0.89
N HIS A 75 -0.50 -6.56 0.15
CA HIS A 75 -0.46 -7.93 0.68
C HIS A 75 -0.95 -8.96 -0.34
N HIS A 76 -2.06 -8.69 -1.00
CA HIS A 76 -2.62 -9.60 -2.02
C HIS A 76 -1.67 -9.75 -3.21
N ALA A 77 -1.10 -8.66 -3.70
CA ALA A 77 -0.15 -8.72 -4.80
C ALA A 77 1.09 -9.52 -4.42
N ARG A 78 1.59 -9.34 -3.20
CA ARG A 78 2.72 -10.09 -2.67
C ARG A 78 2.43 -11.59 -2.68
N LEU A 79 1.28 -11.99 -2.17
CA LEU A 79 0.92 -13.41 -2.13
C LEU A 79 0.76 -14.00 -3.52
N SER A 80 0.13 -13.28 -4.43
CA SER A 80 -0.05 -13.75 -5.81
C SER A 80 1.30 -13.90 -6.53
N LEU A 81 2.21 -12.96 -6.34
CA LEU A 81 3.54 -13.01 -6.94
C LEU A 81 4.35 -14.17 -6.36
N ILE A 82 4.30 -14.36 -5.05
CA ILE A 82 5.01 -15.47 -4.40
C ILE A 82 4.45 -16.81 -4.90
N ALA A 83 3.14 -16.93 -5.05
CA ALA A 83 2.53 -18.14 -5.59
C ALA A 83 3.07 -18.45 -7.00
N ALA A 84 3.18 -17.44 -7.84
CA ALA A 84 3.73 -17.59 -9.19
C ALA A 84 5.20 -17.98 -9.15
N GLU A 85 6.00 -17.38 -8.26
CA GLU A 85 7.41 -17.72 -8.10
C GLU A 85 7.61 -19.17 -7.65
N LEU A 86 6.77 -19.63 -6.70
CA LEU A 86 6.83 -21.01 -6.24
C LEU A 86 6.50 -21.99 -7.37
N GLU A 87 5.53 -21.66 -8.19
CA GLU A 87 5.16 -22.47 -9.36
C GLU A 87 6.30 -22.55 -10.38
N GLU A 88 7.10 -21.51 -10.50
CA GLU A 88 8.27 -21.50 -11.36
C GLU A 88 9.42 -22.31 -10.78
N GLY A 89 9.28 -22.82 -9.56
CA GLY A 89 10.30 -23.65 -8.91
C GLY A 89 11.27 -22.88 -8.03
N ARG A 90 11.00 -21.62 -7.75
CA ARG A 90 11.86 -20.86 -6.85
C ARG A 90 11.73 -21.36 -5.43
N SER A 91 12.85 -21.39 -4.72
CA SER A 91 12.88 -21.85 -3.32
C SER A 91 12.45 -20.71 -2.38
N ILE A 92 12.03 -21.10 -1.18
CA ILE A 92 11.68 -20.12 -0.14
C ILE A 92 12.86 -19.22 0.19
N GLY A 93 14.09 -19.79 0.19
CA GLY A 93 15.30 -19.00 0.42
C GLY A 93 15.54 -17.95 -0.66
N GLU A 94 15.33 -18.31 -1.93
CA GLU A 94 15.46 -17.37 -3.03
C GLU A 94 14.43 -16.25 -2.96
N ILE A 95 13.19 -16.61 -2.65
CA ILE A 95 12.10 -15.65 -2.49
C ILE A 95 12.43 -14.67 -1.35
N GLY A 96 12.89 -15.17 -0.22
CA GLY A 96 13.29 -14.33 0.90
C GLY A 96 14.37 -13.33 0.52
N ARG A 97 15.38 -13.77 -0.23
CA ARG A 97 16.45 -12.88 -0.67
C ARG A 97 15.94 -11.81 -1.66
N THR A 98 15.07 -12.20 -2.59
CA THR A 98 14.52 -11.28 -3.57
C THR A 98 13.68 -10.18 -2.92
N TRP A 99 12.85 -10.57 -1.96
CA TRP A 99 11.93 -9.65 -1.29
C TRP A 99 12.55 -8.93 -0.08
N GLY A 100 13.73 -9.36 0.35
CA GLY A 100 14.34 -8.82 1.57
C GLY A 100 13.66 -9.32 2.84
N PHE A 101 13.05 -10.49 2.79
CA PHE A 101 12.41 -11.10 3.95
C PHE A 101 13.38 -12.01 4.69
N SER A 102 13.18 -12.15 6.01
CA SER A 102 13.81 -13.20 6.75
C SER A 102 13.30 -14.54 6.23
N ARG A 103 14.05 -15.61 6.50
CA ARG A 103 13.63 -16.94 6.06
C ARG A 103 12.29 -17.34 6.67
N GLN A 104 12.08 -17.01 7.94
CA GLN A 104 10.83 -17.28 8.63
C GLN A 104 9.65 -16.56 7.99
N LEU A 105 9.83 -15.30 7.68
CA LEU A 105 8.77 -14.49 7.04
C LEU A 105 8.47 -15.01 5.63
N ALA A 106 9.51 -15.34 4.86
CA ALA A 106 9.33 -15.91 3.52
C ALA A 106 8.55 -17.22 3.58
N ALA A 107 8.85 -18.07 4.57
CA ALA A 107 8.12 -19.34 4.76
C ALA A 107 6.66 -19.09 5.12
N LYS A 108 6.39 -18.10 5.95
CA LYS A 108 5.02 -17.72 6.33
C LYS A 108 4.23 -17.28 5.11
N TYR A 109 4.80 -16.40 4.31
CA TYR A 109 4.11 -15.91 3.10
C TYR A 109 3.94 -17.01 2.05
N ALA A 110 4.92 -17.91 1.94
CA ALA A 110 4.80 -19.06 1.03
C ALA A 110 3.62 -19.94 1.44
N LYS A 111 3.45 -20.17 2.73
CA LYS A 111 2.34 -20.96 3.26
C LYS A 111 1.00 -20.28 2.98
N GLU A 112 0.91 -18.99 3.23
CA GLU A 112 -0.30 -18.21 2.94
C GLU A 112 -0.62 -18.23 1.44
N ALA A 113 0.38 -18.07 0.60
CA ALA A 113 0.20 -18.06 -0.86
C ALA A 113 -0.35 -19.39 -1.38
N ARG A 114 0.10 -20.51 -0.77
CA ARG A 114 -0.33 -21.85 -1.19
C ARG A 114 -1.73 -22.21 -0.69
N GLY A 115 -2.08 -21.79 0.49
CA GLY A 115 -3.27 -22.33 1.14
C GLY A 115 -4.38 -21.32 1.38
N GLY A 116 -4.09 -20.09 1.22
CA GLY A 116 -4.85 -19.21 1.97
C GLY A 116 -5.65 -18.16 1.34
N ARG A 117 -5.62 -18.05 0.16
CA ARG A 117 -6.37 -16.92 -0.39
C ARG A 117 -7.82 -17.21 -0.59
#